data_f2776b672e291bd2a0da6f968bdb9405
#
_entry.id   f2776b672e291bd2a0da6f968bdb9405
#
_cell.length_a   1.000
_cell.length_b   1.000
_cell.length_c   1.000
_cell.angle_alpha   90.00
_cell.angle_beta   90.00
_cell.angle_gamma   90.00
#
_symmetry.space_group_name_H-M   'P 1'
#
loop_
_entity.id
_entity.type
_entity.pdbx_description
1 polymer ?
#
loop_
_entity_poly.entity_id
_entity_poly.type
_entity_poly.pdbx_seq_one_letter_code
_entity_poly.pdbx_strand_id
1 'polypeptide(L)'
;QGLAHRGRGKPSNRRIPDTVKTMVLTLYEKRYGDFGPTLATEKLAERHGITLSDETLRRWLRERGVVHFTRRTRPHRAWRARRAHVGELLQLDGSHHDWFEGRGPRCVLMAYIDDANSQVFARFYAYEGTIPAMDSFQRYVTRYGIPLAVYADKHTTYQSPAPPTVDEQLAGVTPTSQFGRALGELGVELIAAHSPQAKGR
;
A
#
# COMPACT_ATOMS: atom_id res chain seq x y z
N GLN A 1 36.57 35.58 31.50
CA GLN A 1 35.81 36.22 30.38
C GLN A 1 35.81 35.24 29.23
N GLY A 2 34.63 34.62 28.95
CA GLY A 2 34.49 33.68 27.84
C GLY A 2 34.65 34.40 26.50
N LEU A 3 35.43 33.80 25.59
CA LEU A 3 35.65 34.30 24.23
C LEU A 3 34.33 34.23 23.45
N ALA A 4 33.60 35.35 23.42
CA ALA A 4 32.43 35.46 22.57
C ALA A 4 32.89 35.58 21.11
N HIS A 5 32.41 34.68 20.22
CA HIS A 5 32.74 34.72 18.80
C HIS A 5 32.32 36.08 18.19
N ARG A 6 33.22 36.74 17.46
CA ARG A 6 33.00 38.10 16.87
C ARG A 6 31.79 38.19 15.92
N GLY A 7 31.28 37.09 15.43
CA GLY A 7 30.09 37.00 14.59
C GLY A 7 28.77 36.80 15.34
N ARG A 8 28.77 36.70 16.66
CA ARG A 8 27.54 36.50 17.46
C ARG A 8 26.66 37.73 17.35
N GLY A 9 25.43 37.56 16.87
CA GLY A 9 24.48 38.66 16.66
C GLY A 9 24.57 39.36 15.29
N LYS A 10 25.56 39.02 14.43
CA LYS A 10 25.64 39.57 13.07
C LYS A 10 24.85 38.64 12.11
N PRO A 11 24.06 39.20 11.16
CA PRO A 11 23.39 38.41 10.14
C PRO A 11 24.40 37.68 9.24
N SER A 12 24.11 36.44 8.86
CA SER A 12 24.97 35.66 7.96
C SER A 12 25.09 36.32 6.59
N ASN A 13 26.26 36.26 5.94
CA ASN A 13 26.48 36.69 4.56
C ASN A 13 25.59 35.95 3.56
N ARG A 14 25.03 34.79 3.94
CA ARG A 14 24.12 33.97 3.14
C ARG A 14 22.64 34.24 3.46
N ARG A 15 22.34 35.29 4.25
CA ARG A 15 20.96 35.65 4.58
C ARG A 15 20.24 36.13 3.32
N ILE A 16 19.13 35.47 3.01
CA ILE A 16 18.23 35.91 1.93
C ILE A 16 17.55 37.22 2.36
N PRO A 17 17.49 38.24 1.50
CA PRO A 17 16.86 39.52 1.82
C PRO A 17 15.41 39.37 2.24
N ASP A 18 14.96 40.18 3.20
CA ASP A 18 13.57 40.11 3.71
C ASP A 18 12.54 40.47 2.63
N THR A 19 12.90 41.25 1.61
CA THR A 19 12.09 41.54 0.41
C THR A 19 11.77 40.26 -0.37
N VAL A 20 12.80 39.40 -0.59
CA VAL A 20 12.63 38.11 -1.27
C VAL A 20 11.80 37.15 -0.40
N LYS A 21 12.03 37.13 0.91
CA LYS A 21 11.23 36.33 1.84
C LYS A 21 9.74 36.70 1.74
N THR A 22 9.42 38.00 1.79
CA THR A 22 8.04 38.48 1.69
C THR A 22 7.40 38.11 0.36
N MET A 23 8.13 38.31 -0.74
CA MET A 23 7.67 37.94 -2.08
C MET A 23 7.36 36.44 -2.21
N VAL A 24 8.27 35.60 -1.72
CA VAL A 24 8.11 34.13 -1.74
C VAL A 24 6.89 33.71 -0.93
N LEU A 25 6.71 34.26 0.26
CA LEU A 25 5.56 33.91 1.12
C LEU A 25 4.23 34.37 0.50
N THR A 26 4.20 35.55 -0.13
CA THR A 26 3.00 36.03 -0.83
C THR A 26 2.67 35.16 -2.06
N LEU A 27 3.69 34.75 -2.84
CA LEU A 27 3.50 33.83 -3.96
C LEU A 27 3.01 32.45 -3.48
N TYR A 28 3.57 31.96 -2.38
CA TYR A 28 3.17 30.71 -1.79
C TYR A 28 1.69 30.75 -1.39
N GLU A 29 1.28 31.74 -0.61
CA GLU A 29 -0.10 31.90 -0.15
C GLU A 29 -1.11 31.99 -1.33
N LYS A 30 -0.75 32.69 -2.40
CA LYS A 30 -1.64 32.90 -3.54
C LYS A 30 -1.72 31.73 -4.52
N ARG A 31 -0.67 30.91 -4.67
CA ARG A 31 -0.55 29.93 -5.76
C ARG A 31 -0.15 28.53 -5.35
N TYR A 32 0.46 28.38 -4.18
CA TYR A 32 1.10 27.13 -3.75
C TYR A 32 0.68 26.71 -2.34
N GLY A 33 -0.40 27.25 -1.80
CA GLY A 33 -0.83 27.01 -0.43
C GLY A 33 -1.14 25.56 -0.09
N ASP A 34 -1.48 24.75 -1.09
CA ASP A 34 -1.71 23.31 -1.02
C ASP A 34 -0.45 22.46 -1.25
N PHE A 35 0.67 23.07 -1.66
CA PHE A 35 1.92 22.39 -1.97
C PHE A 35 2.78 22.24 -0.72
N GLY A 36 3.40 21.06 -0.58
CA GLY A 36 4.47 20.90 0.41
C GLY A 36 5.69 21.75 0.05
N PRO A 37 6.56 22.09 1.05
CA PRO A 37 7.71 22.98 0.84
C PRO A 37 8.64 22.55 -0.31
N THR A 38 8.88 21.24 -0.47
CA THR A 38 9.73 20.69 -1.54
C THR A 38 9.18 21.02 -2.92
N LEU A 39 7.92 20.64 -3.20
CA LEU A 39 7.29 20.92 -4.48
C LEU A 39 7.15 22.43 -4.74
N ALA A 40 6.84 23.19 -3.69
CA ALA A 40 6.74 24.65 -3.81
C ALA A 40 8.07 25.29 -4.22
N THR A 41 9.21 24.84 -3.64
CA THR A 41 10.54 25.38 -4.04
C THR A 41 10.92 25.03 -5.47
N GLU A 42 10.58 23.82 -5.94
CA GLU A 42 10.76 23.43 -7.34
C GLU A 42 9.97 24.35 -8.28
N LYS A 43 8.70 24.62 -7.97
CA LYS A 43 7.85 25.51 -8.77
C LYS A 43 8.24 26.98 -8.68
N LEU A 44 8.77 27.45 -7.56
CA LEU A 44 9.33 28.77 -7.41
C LEU A 44 10.58 28.96 -8.30
N ALA A 45 11.46 27.94 -8.34
CA ALA A 45 12.62 27.97 -9.23
C ALA A 45 12.21 27.93 -10.71
N GLU A 46 11.32 26.99 -11.07
CA GLU A 46 10.88 26.75 -12.46
C GLU A 46 10.12 27.97 -13.06
N ARG A 47 9.16 28.51 -12.30
CA ARG A 47 8.22 29.53 -12.81
C ARG A 47 8.57 30.98 -12.48
N HIS A 48 9.38 31.18 -11.44
CA HIS A 48 9.70 32.53 -10.94
C HIS A 48 11.20 32.81 -10.86
N GLY A 49 12.06 31.83 -11.19
CA GLY A 49 13.52 31.99 -11.10
C GLY A 49 14.04 32.17 -9.68
N ILE A 50 13.25 31.81 -8.66
CA ILE A 50 13.60 31.99 -7.27
C ILE A 50 14.13 30.67 -6.70
N THR A 51 15.44 30.58 -6.51
CA THR A 51 16.10 29.40 -5.96
C THR A 51 16.31 29.54 -4.46
N LEU A 52 15.71 28.65 -3.68
CA LEU A 52 15.90 28.53 -2.23
C LEU A 52 15.74 27.07 -1.79
N SER A 53 16.32 26.71 -0.64
CA SER A 53 16.13 25.35 -0.12
C SER A 53 14.74 25.16 0.49
N ASP A 54 14.21 23.94 0.36
CA ASP A 54 12.92 23.56 0.94
C ASP A 54 12.90 23.73 2.47
N GLU A 55 14.04 23.52 3.16
CA GLU A 55 14.14 23.77 4.59
C GLU A 55 14.04 25.26 4.94
N THR A 56 14.56 26.15 4.08
CA THR A 56 14.39 27.61 4.25
C THR A 56 12.92 28.00 4.13
N LEU A 57 12.24 27.49 3.10
CA LEU A 57 10.81 27.73 2.93
C LEU A 57 10.00 27.14 4.09
N ARG A 58 10.30 25.91 4.51
CA ARG A 58 9.64 25.24 5.65
C ARG A 58 9.76 26.04 6.93
N ARG A 59 10.94 26.60 7.20
CA ARG A 59 11.17 27.47 8.36
C ARG A 59 10.31 28.73 8.28
N TRP A 60 10.29 29.41 7.15
CA TRP A 60 9.48 30.63 6.97
C TRP A 60 7.98 30.38 7.09
N LEU A 61 7.50 29.26 6.54
CA LEU A 61 6.10 28.85 6.66
C LEU A 61 5.74 28.54 8.12
N ARG A 62 6.64 27.87 8.86
CA ARG A 62 6.45 27.61 10.29
C ARG A 62 6.41 28.92 11.11
N GLU A 63 7.26 29.89 10.81
CA GLU A 63 7.23 31.22 11.43
C GLU A 63 5.88 31.95 11.19
N ARG A 64 5.21 31.65 10.07
CA ARG A 64 3.87 32.15 9.72
C ARG A 64 2.72 31.30 10.27
N GLY A 65 3.00 30.23 11.01
CA GLY A 65 1.98 29.33 11.55
C GLY A 65 1.45 28.30 10.52
N VAL A 66 2.01 28.25 9.32
CA VAL A 66 1.66 27.22 8.33
C VAL A 66 2.42 25.94 8.65
N VAL A 67 1.68 24.94 9.15
CA VAL A 67 2.23 23.65 9.53
C VAL A 67 1.88 22.61 8.47
N HIS A 68 2.89 22.12 7.73
CA HIS A 68 2.74 20.94 6.90
C HIS A 68 2.96 19.70 7.74
N PHE A 69 1.91 18.92 7.93
CA PHE A 69 2.03 17.62 8.60
C PHE A 69 2.86 16.68 7.73
N THR A 70 4.05 16.35 8.19
CA THR A 70 4.81 15.23 7.63
C THR A 70 4.01 13.97 7.92
N ARG A 71 3.59 13.24 6.87
CA ARG A 71 2.95 11.95 7.03
C ARG A 71 3.89 11.08 7.87
N ARG A 72 3.46 10.71 9.08
CA ARG A 72 4.23 9.79 9.92
C ARG A 72 4.51 8.54 9.10
N THR A 73 5.76 8.28 8.79
CA THR A 73 6.21 7.00 8.26
C THR A 73 5.78 5.94 9.26
N ARG A 74 4.88 5.05 8.84
CA ARG A 74 4.53 3.91 9.69
C ARG A 74 5.80 3.13 9.95
N PRO A 75 6.04 2.66 11.20
CA PRO A 75 7.22 1.86 11.49
C PRO A 75 7.26 0.68 10.50
N HIS A 76 8.43 0.43 9.93
CA HIS A 76 8.67 -0.74 9.08
C HIS A 76 8.25 -1.97 9.88
N ARG A 77 7.24 -2.68 9.39
CA ARG A 77 6.88 -3.97 9.96
C ARG A 77 8.04 -4.94 9.69
N ALA A 78 8.44 -5.70 10.70
CA ALA A 78 9.42 -6.75 10.52
C ALA A 78 8.90 -7.74 9.45
N TRP A 79 9.73 -8.10 8.49
CA TRP A 79 9.41 -9.10 7.51
C TRP A 79 9.22 -10.44 8.21
N ARG A 80 8.10 -11.10 7.93
CA ARG A 80 7.89 -12.47 8.39
C ARG A 80 8.83 -13.40 7.60
N ALA A 81 9.45 -14.35 8.29
CA ALA A 81 10.18 -15.40 7.62
C ALA A 81 9.24 -16.18 6.67
N ARG A 82 9.77 -16.60 5.53
CA ARG A 82 9.06 -17.47 4.60
C ARG A 82 8.77 -18.82 5.24
N ARG A 83 7.76 -19.51 4.73
CA ARG A 83 7.53 -20.89 5.10
C ARG A 83 8.69 -21.77 4.62
N ALA A 84 8.95 -22.85 5.36
CA ALA A 84 10.10 -23.71 5.10
C ALA A 84 9.88 -24.60 3.88
N HIS A 85 8.64 -25.05 3.65
CA HIS A 85 8.36 -26.03 2.61
C HIS A 85 7.31 -25.51 1.62
N VAL A 86 7.46 -25.96 0.37
CA VAL A 86 6.52 -25.69 -0.72
C VAL A 86 5.15 -26.28 -0.37
N GLY A 87 4.08 -25.53 -0.63
CA GLY A 87 2.71 -25.95 -0.31
C GLY A 87 2.27 -25.69 1.12
N GLU A 88 3.13 -25.20 2.02
CA GLU A 88 2.69 -24.81 3.38
C GLU A 88 1.77 -23.57 3.36
N LEU A 89 2.01 -22.63 2.44
CA LEU A 89 1.21 -21.41 2.32
C LEU A 89 1.20 -20.90 0.89
N LEU A 90 0.01 -20.82 0.31
CA LEU A 90 -0.21 -20.13 -0.95
C LEU A 90 -0.84 -18.75 -0.71
N GLN A 91 -0.34 -17.74 -1.39
CA GLN A 91 -0.97 -16.44 -1.45
C GLN A 91 -1.81 -16.39 -2.72
N LEU A 92 -3.13 -16.18 -2.57
CA LEU A 92 -4.09 -16.04 -3.67
C LEU A 92 -4.47 -14.57 -3.84
N ASP A 93 -4.38 -14.08 -5.08
CA ASP A 93 -4.81 -12.74 -5.45
C ASP A 93 -5.45 -12.70 -6.83
N GLY A 94 -6.50 -11.87 -6.96
CA GLY A 94 -7.16 -11.53 -8.23
C GLY A 94 -6.69 -10.16 -8.70
N SER A 95 -6.04 -10.09 -9.85
CA SER A 95 -5.56 -8.82 -10.42
C SER A 95 -6.44 -8.38 -11.58
N HIS A 96 -7.23 -7.31 -11.35
CA HIS A 96 -8.06 -6.66 -12.35
C HIS A 96 -7.25 -5.62 -13.12
N HIS A 97 -6.99 -5.88 -14.37
CA HIS A 97 -6.26 -4.95 -15.24
C HIS A 97 -6.69 -5.12 -16.70
N ASP A 98 -6.41 -4.12 -17.54
CA ASP A 98 -6.48 -4.28 -19.00
C ASP A 98 -5.21 -4.98 -19.49
N TRP A 99 -5.13 -6.29 -19.22
CA TRP A 99 -3.99 -7.13 -19.55
C TRP A 99 -3.65 -7.19 -21.03
N PHE A 100 -4.63 -6.91 -21.87
CA PHE A 100 -4.48 -6.94 -23.33
C PHE A 100 -4.30 -5.55 -23.96
N GLU A 101 -4.27 -4.48 -23.15
CA GLU A 101 -4.02 -3.11 -23.62
C GLU A 101 -4.93 -2.71 -24.79
N GLY A 102 -6.24 -2.96 -24.65
CA GLY A 102 -7.24 -2.69 -25.68
C GLY A 102 -7.29 -3.72 -26.83
N ARG A 103 -6.42 -4.74 -26.84
CA ARG A 103 -6.41 -5.81 -27.87
C ARG A 103 -7.37 -6.95 -27.58
N GLY A 104 -8.03 -6.94 -26.44
CA GLY A 104 -8.98 -7.97 -26.02
C GLY A 104 -9.90 -7.50 -24.90
N PRO A 105 -10.84 -8.35 -24.44
CA PRO A 105 -11.72 -8.00 -23.35
C PRO A 105 -10.94 -7.87 -22.04
N ARG A 106 -11.43 -7.02 -21.13
CA ARG A 106 -10.91 -6.96 -19.76
C ARG A 106 -11.05 -8.31 -19.08
N CYS A 107 -10.04 -8.69 -18.33
CA CYS A 107 -10.00 -9.96 -17.64
C CYS A 107 -9.31 -9.81 -16.27
N VAL A 108 -9.39 -10.87 -15.48
CA VAL A 108 -8.78 -10.97 -14.16
C VAL A 108 -7.72 -12.06 -14.21
N LEU A 109 -6.53 -11.75 -13.71
CA LEU A 109 -5.49 -12.74 -13.51
C LEU A 109 -5.62 -13.29 -12.09
N MET A 110 -6.08 -14.54 -11.96
CA MET A 110 -6.06 -15.30 -10.70
C MET A 110 -4.67 -15.88 -10.52
N ALA A 111 -3.95 -15.45 -9.48
CA ALA A 111 -2.56 -15.84 -9.23
C ALA A 111 -2.40 -16.48 -7.85
N TYR A 112 -1.65 -17.56 -7.83
CA TYR A 112 -1.21 -18.28 -6.63
C TYR A 112 0.31 -18.17 -6.54
N ILE A 113 0.81 -17.68 -5.41
CA ILE A 113 2.24 -17.56 -5.16
C ILE A 113 2.59 -18.40 -3.93
N ASP A 114 3.49 -19.36 -4.10
CA ASP A 114 3.99 -20.14 -2.99
C ASP A 114 4.92 -19.31 -2.11
N ASP A 115 4.68 -19.33 -0.81
CA ASP A 115 5.42 -18.50 0.14
C ASP A 115 6.89 -18.94 0.30
N ALA A 116 7.18 -20.22 0.20
CA ALA A 116 8.52 -20.76 0.40
C ALA A 116 9.47 -20.38 -0.75
N ASN A 117 9.07 -20.63 -2.00
CA ASN A 117 9.95 -20.52 -3.17
C ASN A 117 9.55 -19.43 -4.17
N SER A 118 8.43 -18.72 -3.94
CA SER A 118 7.86 -17.72 -4.85
C SER A 118 7.41 -18.29 -6.20
N GLN A 119 7.17 -19.58 -6.30
CA GLN A 119 6.61 -20.17 -7.52
C GLN A 119 5.21 -19.61 -7.77
N VAL A 120 4.96 -19.20 -9.01
CA VAL A 120 3.71 -18.61 -9.43
C VAL A 120 2.94 -19.58 -10.30
N PHE A 121 1.67 -19.77 -9.99
CA PHE A 121 0.67 -20.37 -10.87
C PHE A 121 -0.42 -19.34 -11.14
N ALA A 122 -0.72 -19.04 -12.39
CA ALA A 122 -1.68 -18.00 -12.74
C ALA A 122 -2.51 -18.39 -13.96
N ARG A 123 -3.77 -17.89 -14.01
CA ARG A 123 -4.70 -18.05 -15.14
C ARG A 123 -5.57 -16.81 -15.31
N PHE A 124 -5.92 -16.52 -16.55
CA PHE A 124 -6.87 -15.48 -16.88
C PHE A 124 -8.32 -16.01 -16.85
N TYR A 125 -9.21 -15.18 -16.32
CA TYR A 125 -10.64 -15.39 -16.29
C TYR A 125 -11.38 -14.11 -16.66
N ALA A 126 -12.62 -14.25 -17.16
CA ALA A 126 -13.43 -13.09 -17.52
C ALA A 126 -13.80 -12.21 -16.31
N TYR A 127 -13.87 -12.80 -15.14
CA TYR A 127 -14.23 -12.12 -13.88
C TYR A 127 -13.60 -12.83 -12.67
N GLU A 128 -13.59 -12.14 -11.52
CA GLU A 128 -13.26 -12.73 -10.22
C GLU A 128 -14.54 -13.20 -9.54
N GLY A 129 -14.56 -14.44 -9.06
CA GLY A 129 -15.73 -15.03 -8.42
C GLY A 129 -15.51 -16.49 -8.03
N THR A 130 -16.55 -17.11 -7.49
CA THR A 130 -16.48 -18.48 -6.96
C THR A 130 -16.05 -19.50 -8.02
N ILE A 131 -16.59 -19.44 -9.24
CA ILE A 131 -16.25 -20.39 -10.29
C ILE A 131 -14.79 -20.24 -10.76
N PRO A 132 -14.27 -19.04 -11.08
CA PRO A 132 -12.86 -18.84 -11.34
C PRO A 132 -11.93 -19.30 -10.21
N ALA A 133 -12.31 -19.04 -8.94
CA ALA A 133 -11.54 -19.47 -7.80
C ALA A 133 -11.49 -21.01 -7.70
N MET A 134 -12.62 -21.69 -7.87
CA MET A 134 -12.70 -23.16 -7.85
C MET A 134 -11.91 -23.80 -8.99
N ASP A 135 -12.11 -23.33 -10.25
CA ASP A 135 -11.40 -23.89 -11.41
C ASP A 135 -9.90 -23.67 -11.31
N SER A 136 -9.46 -22.45 -10.94
CA SER A 136 -8.03 -22.14 -10.80
C SER A 136 -7.38 -22.96 -9.69
N PHE A 137 -8.06 -23.12 -8.54
CA PHE A 137 -7.57 -23.91 -7.43
C PHE A 137 -7.52 -25.41 -7.76
N GLN A 138 -8.55 -25.97 -8.39
CA GLN A 138 -8.57 -27.35 -8.86
C GLN A 138 -7.36 -27.65 -9.75
N ARG A 139 -7.07 -26.75 -10.72
CA ARG A 139 -5.93 -26.90 -11.63
C ARG A 139 -4.59 -26.77 -10.89
N TYR A 140 -4.51 -25.88 -9.91
CA TYR A 140 -3.33 -25.79 -9.04
C TYR A 140 -3.11 -27.13 -8.31
N VAL A 141 -4.12 -27.65 -7.62
CA VAL A 141 -4.05 -28.91 -6.86
C VAL A 141 -3.70 -30.08 -7.75
N THR A 142 -4.30 -30.16 -8.96
CA THR A 142 -4.00 -31.23 -9.92
C THR A 142 -2.53 -31.23 -10.32
N ARG A 143 -1.89 -30.06 -10.37
CA ARG A 143 -0.50 -29.92 -10.81
C ARG A 143 0.53 -30.05 -9.68
N TYR A 144 0.23 -29.52 -8.50
CA TYR A 144 1.19 -29.35 -7.43
C TYR A 144 0.83 -30.07 -6.14
N GLY A 145 -0.40 -30.60 -6.02
CA GLY A 145 -0.90 -31.19 -4.80
C GLY A 145 -1.69 -30.19 -3.94
N ILE A 146 -2.30 -30.73 -2.89
CA ILE A 146 -3.14 -29.96 -1.95
C ILE A 146 -2.23 -29.18 -0.99
N PRO A 147 -2.33 -27.83 -0.91
CA PRO A 147 -1.56 -27.03 0.03
C PRO A 147 -2.12 -27.15 1.45
N LEU A 148 -1.33 -26.77 2.46
CA LEU A 148 -1.80 -26.75 3.85
C LEU A 148 -2.68 -25.51 4.13
N ALA A 149 -2.34 -24.36 3.56
CA ALA A 149 -3.08 -23.12 3.76
C ALA A 149 -3.10 -22.24 2.51
N VAL A 150 -4.20 -21.49 2.37
CA VAL A 150 -4.38 -20.42 1.36
C VAL A 150 -4.60 -19.10 2.07
N TYR A 151 -3.79 -18.09 1.73
CA TYR A 151 -3.89 -16.72 2.20
C TYR A 151 -4.54 -15.86 1.14
N ALA A 152 -5.76 -15.38 1.39
CA ALA A 152 -6.53 -14.57 0.46
C ALA A 152 -7.00 -13.25 1.09
N ASP A 153 -7.46 -12.30 0.27
CA ASP A 153 -8.10 -11.11 0.81
C ASP A 153 -9.52 -11.38 1.35
N LYS A 154 -10.15 -10.32 1.85
CA LYS A 154 -11.53 -10.38 2.34
C LYS A 154 -12.57 -10.17 1.24
N HIS A 155 -12.25 -10.52 -0.01
CA HIS A 155 -13.22 -10.50 -1.07
C HIS A 155 -14.36 -11.50 -0.80
N THR A 156 -15.59 -11.18 -1.23
CA THR A 156 -16.77 -12.01 -0.97
C THR A 156 -16.69 -13.43 -1.51
N THR A 157 -15.82 -13.66 -2.50
CA THR A 157 -15.51 -15.00 -3.03
C THR A 157 -14.85 -15.88 -1.98
N TYR A 158 -13.99 -15.30 -1.12
CA TYR A 158 -13.18 -16.03 -0.15
C TYR A 158 -13.77 -15.98 1.25
N GLN A 159 -14.47 -14.89 1.60
CA GLN A 159 -15.10 -14.72 2.90
C GLN A 159 -16.59 -14.46 2.75
N SER A 160 -17.44 -15.14 3.51
CA SER A 160 -18.88 -14.86 3.54
C SER A 160 -19.12 -13.44 4.08
N PRO A 161 -19.88 -12.59 3.37
CA PRO A 161 -20.29 -11.28 3.87
C PRO A 161 -21.48 -11.37 4.85
N ALA A 162 -22.16 -12.53 4.91
CA ALA A 162 -23.32 -12.71 5.75
C ALA A 162 -22.92 -12.81 7.25
N PRO A 163 -23.66 -12.15 8.16
CA PRO A 163 -23.50 -12.43 9.58
C PRO A 163 -23.89 -13.88 9.87
N PRO A 164 -23.29 -14.50 10.91
CA PRO A 164 -23.64 -15.85 11.28
C PRO A 164 -25.11 -15.92 11.69
N THR A 165 -25.80 -16.98 11.28
CA THR A 165 -27.14 -17.32 11.74
C THR A 165 -27.14 -17.66 13.22
N VAL A 166 -28.31 -17.66 13.86
CA VAL A 166 -28.44 -18.01 15.28
C VAL A 166 -27.90 -19.42 15.56
N ASP A 167 -28.16 -20.36 14.68
CA ASP A 167 -27.69 -21.75 14.80
C ASP A 167 -26.17 -21.86 14.66
N GLU A 168 -25.58 -21.11 13.69
CA GLU A 168 -24.12 -21.01 13.52
C GLU A 168 -23.44 -20.36 14.73
N GLN A 169 -24.07 -19.30 15.31
CA GLN A 169 -23.57 -18.67 16.54
C GLN A 169 -23.56 -19.65 17.72
N LEU A 170 -24.65 -20.41 17.88
CA LEU A 170 -24.78 -21.40 18.93
C LEU A 170 -23.79 -22.58 18.73
N ALA A 171 -23.54 -22.94 17.50
CA ALA A 171 -22.57 -23.97 17.14
C ALA A 171 -21.10 -23.45 17.14
N GLY A 172 -20.87 -22.14 17.34
CA GLY A 172 -19.52 -21.55 17.27
C GLY A 172 -18.92 -21.58 15.86
N VAL A 173 -19.74 -21.70 14.83
CA VAL A 173 -19.30 -21.81 13.42
C VAL A 173 -19.37 -20.45 12.76
N THR A 174 -18.28 -20.06 12.08
CA THR A 174 -18.24 -18.82 11.27
C THR A 174 -18.76 -19.12 9.87
N PRO A 175 -19.65 -18.26 9.29
CA PRO A 175 -20.12 -18.43 7.92
C PRO A 175 -18.94 -18.44 6.95
N THR A 176 -18.89 -19.45 6.09
CA THR A 176 -17.85 -19.60 5.09
C THR A 176 -18.41 -19.37 3.68
N SER A 177 -17.58 -18.84 2.77
CA SER A 177 -17.91 -18.82 1.36
C SER A 177 -17.93 -20.24 0.76
N GLN A 178 -18.50 -20.41 -0.42
CA GLN A 178 -18.45 -21.71 -1.12
C GLN A 178 -17.01 -22.16 -1.36
N PHE A 179 -16.12 -21.22 -1.70
CA PHE A 179 -14.70 -21.52 -1.87
C PHE A 179 -14.05 -21.92 -0.51
N GLY A 180 -14.36 -21.19 0.55
CA GLY A 180 -13.87 -21.53 1.91
C GLY A 180 -14.35 -22.90 2.38
N ARG A 181 -15.61 -23.26 2.08
CA ARG A 181 -16.14 -24.59 2.39
C ARG A 181 -15.38 -25.69 1.63
N ALA A 182 -15.15 -25.51 0.33
CA ALA A 182 -14.39 -26.49 -0.45
C ALA A 182 -12.96 -26.67 0.04
N LEU A 183 -12.29 -25.58 0.45
CA LEU A 183 -10.97 -25.65 1.08
C LEU A 183 -11.02 -26.45 2.38
N GLY A 184 -12.03 -26.20 3.23
CA GLY A 184 -12.21 -26.91 4.49
C GLY A 184 -12.45 -28.42 4.28
N GLU A 185 -13.25 -28.82 3.27
CA GLU A 185 -13.47 -30.23 2.90
C GLU A 185 -12.16 -30.94 2.45
N LEU A 186 -11.23 -30.18 1.87
CA LEU A 186 -9.90 -30.66 1.49
C LEU A 186 -8.86 -30.58 2.62
N GLY A 187 -9.25 -30.11 3.80
CA GLY A 187 -8.33 -29.91 4.92
C GLY A 187 -7.37 -28.73 4.76
N VAL A 188 -7.70 -27.77 3.89
CA VAL A 188 -6.90 -26.59 3.61
C VAL A 188 -7.37 -25.42 4.47
N GLU A 189 -6.47 -24.81 5.24
CA GLU A 189 -6.79 -23.62 6.03
C GLU A 189 -6.93 -22.38 5.15
N LEU A 190 -8.04 -21.66 5.26
CA LEU A 190 -8.22 -20.36 4.61
C LEU A 190 -7.89 -19.22 5.58
N ILE A 191 -6.81 -18.48 5.31
CA ILE A 191 -6.34 -17.37 6.13
C ILE A 191 -6.73 -16.05 5.46
N ALA A 192 -7.62 -15.29 6.10
CA ALA A 192 -8.04 -13.98 5.57
C ALA A 192 -7.04 -12.87 5.92
N ALA A 193 -6.63 -12.10 4.90
CA ALA A 193 -5.77 -10.93 5.10
C ALA A 193 -6.52 -9.80 5.80
N HIS A 194 -6.05 -9.37 6.97
CA HIS A 194 -6.68 -8.29 7.74
C HIS A 194 -6.40 -6.88 7.21
N SER A 195 -5.46 -6.71 6.30
CA SER A 195 -5.13 -5.42 5.68
C SER A 195 -4.46 -5.59 4.32
N PRO A 196 -4.58 -4.60 3.40
CA PRO A 196 -3.88 -4.64 2.11
C PRO A 196 -2.36 -4.77 2.25
N GLN A 197 -1.79 -4.19 3.33
CA GLN A 197 -0.36 -4.28 3.61
C GLN A 197 0.07 -5.68 4.10
N ALA A 198 -0.88 -6.49 4.58
CA ALA A 198 -0.59 -7.87 4.99
C ALA A 198 -0.35 -8.80 3.79
N LYS A 199 -0.79 -8.40 2.58
CA LYS A 199 -0.52 -9.08 1.30
C LYS A 199 0.82 -8.68 0.68
N GLY A 200 1.49 -7.64 1.22
CA GLY A 200 2.71 -7.09 0.62
C GLY A 200 3.85 -8.10 0.66
N ARG A 201 4.20 -8.56 -0.49
CA ARG A 201 5.51 -9.12 -0.81
C ARG A 201 6.26 -8.16 -1.67
#